data_acadb56fd84aab3406a6736ae5dffc1a
#
_entry.id   acadb56fd84aab3406a6736ae5dffc1a
#
_cell.length_a   1.000
_cell.length_b   1.000
_cell.length_c   1.000
_cell.angle_alpha   90.00
_cell.angle_beta   90.00
_cell.angle_gamma   90.00
#
_symmetry.space_group_name_H-M   'P 1'
#
loop_
_entity.id
_entity.type
_entity.pdbx_description
1 polymer ?
#
loop_
_entity_poly.entity_id
_entity_poly.type
_entity_poly.pdbx_seq_one_letter_code
_entity_poly.pdbx_strand_id
1 'polypeptide(L)'
;MTLAAFDVHYMEKIHYTPVHPGEVLRDELEEIGLTQSALAKHIGVLPKTINEICRNKRAISADMAMKLAKALGGSPRFWLNLQNNW
;
A
#
# COMPACT_ATOMS: atom_id res chain seq x y z
N MET A 1 13.05 4.54 -6.94
CA MET A 1 12.96 3.25 -7.64
C MET A 1 11.82 2.43 -7.08
N THR A 2 11.04 1.84 -7.93
CA THR A 2 9.88 1.05 -7.55
C THR A 2 10.30 -0.36 -7.15
N LEU A 3 9.81 -0.85 -5.99
CA LEU A 3 10.10 -2.20 -5.51
C LEU A 3 9.32 -3.26 -6.28
N ALA A 4 8.10 -2.91 -6.70
CA ALA A 4 7.22 -3.80 -7.46
C ALA A 4 6.23 -2.95 -8.24
N ALA A 5 5.60 -3.56 -9.23
CA ALA A 5 4.50 -2.94 -9.95
C ALA A 5 3.25 -3.79 -9.73
N PHE A 6 2.10 -3.15 -9.57
CA PHE A 6 0.83 -3.86 -9.47
C PHE A 6 0.51 -4.51 -10.82
N ASP A 7 0.06 -5.74 -10.78
CA ASP A 7 -0.42 -6.36 -12.00
C ASP A 7 -1.87 -5.96 -12.28
N VAL A 8 -2.28 -6.11 -13.54
CA VAL A 8 -3.59 -5.67 -13.99
C VAL A 8 -4.71 -6.49 -13.33
N HIS A 9 -4.47 -7.77 -13.10
CA HIS A 9 -5.49 -8.64 -12.49
C HIS A 9 -5.74 -8.26 -11.05
N TYR A 10 -4.70 -7.89 -10.31
CA TYR A 10 -4.85 -7.43 -8.94
C TYR A 10 -5.71 -6.16 -8.89
N MET A 11 -5.40 -5.20 -9.75
CA MET A 11 -6.14 -3.95 -9.80
C MET A 11 -7.60 -4.15 -10.22
N GLU A 12 -7.86 -5.05 -11.15
CA GLU A 12 -9.22 -5.39 -11.56
C GLU A 12 -10.00 -6.02 -10.41
N LYS A 13 -9.35 -6.91 -9.66
CA LYS A 13 -9.98 -7.58 -8.53
C LYS A 13 -10.43 -6.58 -7.46
N ILE A 14 -9.58 -5.64 -7.09
CA ILE A 14 -9.93 -4.67 -6.05
C ILE A 14 -10.89 -3.61 -6.55
N HIS A 15 -11.01 -3.43 -7.86
CA HIS A 15 -11.94 -2.48 -8.45
C HIS A 15 -13.40 -2.85 -8.16
N TYR A 16 -13.70 -4.14 -8.11
CA TYR A 16 -15.05 -4.63 -7.91
C TYR A 16 -15.43 -4.91 -6.47
N THR A 17 -14.45 -4.92 -5.57
CA THR A 17 -14.68 -5.28 -4.18
C THR A 17 -14.10 -4.19 -3.26
N PRO A 18 -14.91 -3.58 -2.40
CA PRO A 18 -14.38 -2.63 -1.43
C PRO A 18 -13.37 -3.33 -0.54
N VAL A 19 -12.14 -2.82 -0.50
CA VAL A 19 -11.09 -3.37 0.36
C VAL A 19 -10.38 -2.23 1.06
N HIS A 20 -9.96 -2.47 2.30
CA HIS A 20 -9.21 -1.49 3.05
C HIS A 20 -7.79 -1.38 2.49
N PRO A 21 -7.22 -0.16 2.40
CA PRO A 21 -5.85 0.01 1.92
C PRO A 21 -4.83 -0.87 2.64
N GLY A 22 -5.04 -1.13 3.94
CA GLY A 22 -4.15 -2.00 4.70
C GLY A 22 -4.13 -3.43 4.20
N GLU A 23 -5.26 -3.94 3.72
CA GLU A 23 -5.31 -5.29 3.15
C GLU A 23 -4.52 -5.35 1.84
N VAL A 24 -4.68 -4.34 1.00
CA VAL A 24 -3.94 -4.25 -0.26
C VAL A 24 -2.44 -4.19 0.02
N LEU A 25 -2.04 -3.38 0.99
CA LEU A 25 -0.63 -3.25 1.35
C LEU A 25 -0.05 -4.58 1.86
N ARG A 26 -0.77 -5.27 2.74
CA ARG A 26 -0.33 -6.58 3.23
C ARG A 26 -0.18 -7.57 2.10
N ASP A 27 -1.17 -7.64 1.22
CA ASP A 27 -1.15 -8.58 0.11
C ASP A 27 0.01 -8.31 -0.83
N GLU A 28 0.26 -7.03 -1.13
CA GLU A 28 1.36 -6.65 -2.00
C GLU A 28 2.71 -7.00 -1.38
N LEU A 29 2.89 -6.73 -0.10
CA LEU A 29 4.14 -7.07 0.59
C LEU A 29 4.38 -8.57 0.62
N GLU A 30 3.32 -9.35 0.86
CA GLU A 30 3.42 -10.80 0.86
C GLU A 30 3.81 -11.32 -0.51
N GLU A 31 3.21 -10.78 -1.56
CA GLU A 31 3.48 -11.23 -2.92
C GLU A 31 4.90 -10.96 -3.36
N ILE A 32 5.46 -9.80 -2.99
CA ILE A 32 6.84 -9.48 -3.36
C ILE A 32 7.86 -9.99 -2.33
N GLY A 33 7.40 -10.58 -1.24
CA GLY A 33 8.29 -11.12 -0.21
C GLY A 33 9.01 -10.07 0.61
N LEU A 34 8.40 -8.91 0.82
CA LEU A 34 8.99 -7.81 1.56
C LEU A 34 8.32 -7.68 2.93
N THR A 35 9.12 -7.51 3.99
CA THR A 35 8.58 -7.30 5.32
C THR A 35 8.11 -5.84 5.49
N GLN A 36 7.23 -5.63 6.47
CA GLN A 36 6.78 -4.28 6.82
C GLN A 36 7.96 -3.41 7.26
N SER A 37 8.89 -3.97 8.04
CA SER A 37 10.07 -3.24 8.49
C SER A 37 10.98 -2.83 7.32
N ALA A 38 11.15 -3.72 6.36
CA ALA A 38 11.97 -3.42 5.18
C ALA A 38 11.33 -2.31 4.34
N LEU A 39 10.01 -2.35 4.16
CA LEU A 39 9.31 -1.27 3.45
C LEU A 39 9.47 0.05 4.18
N ALA A 40 9.25 0.05 5.49
CA ALA A 40 9.36 1.26 6.30
C ALA A 40 10.74 1.90 6.15
N LYS A 41 11.78 1.09 6.22
CA LYS A 41 13.15 1.55 6.04
C LYS A 41 13.36 2.14 4.63
N HIS A 42 12.83 1.47 3.63
CA HIS A 42 12.98 1.89 2.24
C HIS A 42 12.34 3.26 1.97
N ILE A 43 11.17 3.52 2.53
CA ILE A 43 10.44 4.78 2.29
C ILE A 43 10.66 5.82 3.40
N GLY A 44 11.46 5.49 4.41
CA GLY A 44 11.85 6.46 5.43
C GLY A 44 10.79 6.77 6.47
N VAL A 45 10.00 5.78 6.86
CA VAL A 45 8.99 5.92 7.92
C VAL A 45 9.24 4.89 9.02
N LEU A 46 8.57 5.05 10.15
CA LEU A 46 8.69 4.09 11.25
C LEU A 46 7.96 2.78 10.90
N PRO A 47 8.52 1.62 11.28
CA PRO A 47 7.83 0.35 11.11
C PRO A 47 6.44 0.33 11.74
N LYS A 48 6.26 1.01 12.86
CA LYS A 48 4.96 1.14 13.52
C LYS A 48 3.92 1.75 12.60
N THR A 49 4.31 2.75 11.81
CA THR A 49 3.39 3.41 10.88
C THR A 49 2.86 2.43 9.84
N ILE A 50 3.75 1.63 9.26
CA ILE A 50 3.35 0.62 8.28
C ILE A 50 2.47 -0.45 8.93
N ASN A 51 2.86 -0.90 10.12
CA ASN A 51 2.08 -1.89 10.85
C ASN A 51 0.66 -1.40 11.14
N GLU A 52 0.51 -0.16 11.56
CA GLU A 52 -0.80 0.42 11.85
C GLU A 52 -1.68 0.51 10.61
N ILE A 53 -1.09 0.86 9.46
CA ILE A 53 -1.83 0.87 8.19
C ILE A 53 -2.30 -0.54 7.86
N CYS A 54 -1.42 -1.52 7.95
CA CYS A 54 -1.73 -2.91 7.65
C CYS A 54 -2.79 -3.50 8.58
N ARG A 55 -2.91 -2.96 9.79
CA ARG A 55 -3.89 -3.39 10.77
C ARG A 55 -5.18 -2.56 10.73
N ASN A 56 -5.32 -1.71 9.74
CA ASN A 56 -6.49 -0.84 9.56
C ASN A 56 -6.68 0.14 10.72
N LYS A 57 -5.59 0.51 11.37
CA LYS A 57 -5.62 1.42 12.53
C LYS A 57 -5.12 2.83 12.20
N ARG A 58 -4.68 3.03 10.98
CA ARG A 58 -4.19 4.33 10.53
C ARG A 58 -4.59 4.54 9.08
N ALA A 59 -5.10 5.73 8.78
CA ALA A 59 -5.41 6.12 7.42
C ALA A 59 -4.13 6.42 6.64
N ILE A 60 -4.22 6.33 5.33
CA ILE A 60 -3.13 6.68 4.42
C ILE A 60 -3.27 8.17 4.08
N SER A 61 -2.26 8.96 4.45
CA SER A 61 -2.19 10.37 4.08
C SER A 61 -1.75 10.51 2.63
N ALA A 62 -1.90 11.72 2.07
CA ALA A 62 -1.42 12.01 0.71
C ALA A 62 0.09 11.76 0.61
N ASP A 63 0.85 12.16 1.64
CA ASP A 63 2.29 11.93 1.67
C ASP A 63 2.62 10.43 1.67
N MET A 64 1.93 9.65 2.48
CA MET A 64 2.12 8.21 2.52
C MET A 64 1.75 7.56 1.19
N ALA A 65 0.66 8.01 0.56
CA ALA A 65 0.25 7.50 -0.75
C ALA A 65 1.33 7.74 -1.80
N MET A 66 1.97 8.89 -1.78
CA MET A 66 3.08 9.19 -2.68
C MET A 66 4.27 8.26 -2.44
N LYS A 67 4.60 8.02 -1.17
CA LYS A 67 5.71 7.13 -0.82
C LYS A 67 5.43 5.68 -1.22
N LEU A 68 4.22 5.20 -1.00
CA LEU A 68 3.83 3.84 -1.37
C LEU A 68 3.83 3.67 -2.89
N ALA A 69 3.29 4.63 -3.62
CA ALA A 69 3.27 4.57 -5.09
C ALA A 69 4.69 4.54 -5.66
N LYS A 70 5.58 5.34 -5.11
CA LYS A 70 6.97 5.40 -5.55
C LYS A 70 7.69 4.08 -5.29
N ALA A 71 7.43 3.45 -4.16
CA ALA A 71 8.11 2.22 -3.76
C ALA A 71 7.51 0.98 -4.40
N LEU A 72 6.19 0.89 -4.46
CA LEU A 72 5.48 -0.34 -4.84
C LEU A 72 4.86 -0.28 -6.24
N GLY A 73 4.77 0.89 -6.83
CA GLY A 73 4.10 1.08 -8.11
C GLY A 73 2.67 1.59 -7.92
N GLY A 74 1.94 1.70 -9.02
CA GLY A 74 0.64 2.33 -8.99
C GLY A 74 0.80 3.85 -8.94
N SER A 75 -0.21 4.55 -8.43
CA SER A 75 -0.19 5.99 -8.30
C SER A 75 -0.64 6.40 -6.90
N PRO A 76 -0.33 7.62 -6.47
CA PRO A 76 -0.88 8.10 -5.19
C PRO A 76 -2.40 8.05 -5.17
N ARG A 77 -3.03 8.34 -6.30
CA ARG A 77 -4.49 8.29 -6.43
C ARG A 77 -5.03 6.89 -6.18
N PHE A 78 -4.34 5.86 -6.64
CA PHE A 78 -4.73 4.48 -6.39
C PHE A 78 -4.90 4.22 -4.89
N TRP A 79 -3.88 4.57 -4.10
CA TRP A 79 -3.91 4.34 -2.67
C TRP A 79 -4.97 5.18 -1.96
N LEU A 80 -5.13 6.45 -2.38
CA LEU A 80 -6.14 7.32 -1.80
C LEU A 80 -7.56 6.88 -2.16
N ASN A 81 -7.76 6.39 -3.38
CA ASN A 81 -9.07 5.90 -3.81
C ASN A 81 -9.49 4.65 -3.06
N LEU A 82 -8.56 3.76 -2.73
CA LEU A 82 -8.88 2.60 -1.90
C LEU A 82 -9.49 3.05 -0.57
N GLN A 83 -8.90 4.06 0.04
CA GLN A 83 -9.37 4.59 1.31
C GLN A 83 -10.72 5.28 1.16
N ASN A 84 -10.91 6.04 0.09
CA ASN A 84 -12.16 6.76 -0.15
C ASN A 84 -13.32 5.82 -0.44
N ASN A 85 -13.04 4.65 -0.97
CA ASN A 85 -14.06 3.66 -1.31
C ASN A 85 -14.33 2.67 -0.18
N TRP A 86 -13.56 2.73 0.88
CA TRP A 86 -13.73 1.89 2.06
C TRP A 86 -14.81 2.49 2.95
#